data_e3f8db7938ca2e3d257cedf5fb59493d
#
_entry.id   e3f8db7938ca2e3d257cedf5fb59493d
#
_cell.length_a   1.000
_cell.length_b   1.000
_cell.length_c   1.000
_cell.angle_alpha   90.00
_cell.angle_beta   90.00
_cell.angle_gamma   90.00
#
_symmetry.space_group_name_H-M   'P 1'
#
loop_
_entity.id
_entity.type
_entity.pdbx_description
1 polymer ?
#
loop_
_entity_poly.entity_id
_entity_poly.type
_entity_poly.pdbx_seq_one_letter_code
_entity_poly.pdbx_strand_id
1 'polypeptide(L)'
;MTATSFDPANLDAAVPPRPAPGPPLPPAIASAAVPASEVARRSPITHVRYVALATEDLAATVAFYQGIWGLYPVGSDGDVVFLGAVGSPEPFVVRVRRAAERRTDLIAFGASDCAAIDGLAAWLGSDGVRIAAEPGGLGGPGGGYGFRFFDPDGRLVEVSADVAAKPFREIEPGESVPRKLSHIVVNSPDAPGLVAFYERYFGLRLSDWLEDRMAFLRCSADHHSLAIATGPAGLNHVSFELRDIDEYMRGTGRMVRHGHAPLWGPGRHSSGDNVYSYFAGPDNFVVEYTTALERIADEDAWVPRVWPASPEYADRWGTAGPGEDLFALWHRTPPETGLWTPAPI
;
A
#
# COMPACT_ATOMS: atom_id res chain seq x y z
N MET A 1 4.88 -41.10 19.13
CA MET A 1 4.09 -39.84 18.88
C MET A 1 3.16 -39.71 20.05
N THR A 2 3.53 -38.92 21.07
CA THR A 2 2.69 -38.65 22.24
C THR A 2 1.71 -37.54 21.83
N ALA A 3 0.42 -37.84 21.84
CA ALA A 3 -0.64 -36.86 21.66
C ALA A 3 -0.55 -35.87 22.82
N THR A 4 -0.20 -34.62 22.52
CA THR A 4 -0.36 -33.50 23.45
C THR A 4 -1.85 -33.28 23.67
N SER A 5 -2.31 -33.47 24.89
CA SER A 5 -3.70 -33.21 25.28
C SER A 5 -3.99 -31.71 25.10
N PHE A 6 -5.03 -31.44 24.34
CA PHE A 6 -5.61 -30.11 24.22
C PHE A 6 -6.13 -29.65 25.60
N ASP A 7 -5.58 -28.57 26.13
CA ASP A 7 -6.05 -27.94 27.36
C ASP A 7 -6.98 -26.77 27.01
N PRO A 8 -8.30 -26.90 27.22
CA PRO A 8 -9.25 -25.84 26.92
C PRO A 8 -9.14 -24.61 27.82
N ALA A 9 -8.40 -24.68 28.95
CA ALA A 9 -8.21 -23.55 29.85
C ALA A 9 -7.28 -22.45 29.27
N ASN A 10 -6.61 -22.70 28.16
CA ASN A 10 -5.71 -21.74 27.52
C ASN A 10 -6.37 -20.92 26.37
N LEU A 11 -7.70 -21.03 26.20
CA LEU A 11 -8.46 -20.27 25.19
C LEU A 11 -8.80 -18.83 25.62
N ASP A 12 -8.55 -18.47 26.87
CA ASP A 12 -8.85 -17.16 27.45
C ASP A 12 -7.65 -16.19 27.49
N ALA A 13 -6.66 -16.35 26.62
CA ALA A 13 -5.74 -15.25 26.36
C ALA A 13 -6.55 -14.14 25.68
N ALA A 14 -7.08 -13.24 26.50
CA ALA A 14 -7.91 -12.13 26.06
C ALA A 14 -7.17 -11.39 24.95
N VAL A 15 -7.83 -11.20 23.81
CA VAL A 15 -7.36 -10.26 22.78
C VAL A 15 -6.97 -8.97 23.50
N PRO A 16 -5.73 -8.50 23.41
CA PRO A 16 -5.30 -7.33 24.16
C PRO A 16 -6.27 -6.18 23.82
N PRO A 17 -6.77 -5.44 24.82
CA PRO A 17 -7.62 -4.29 24.57
C PRO A 17 -6.85 -3.32 23.67
N ARG A 18 -7.57 -2.58 22.83
CA ARG A 18 -6.96 -1.42 22.17
C ARG A 18 -6.21 -0.61 23.20
N PRO A 19 -4.94 -0.22 22.95
CA PRO A 19 -4.25 0.66 23.87
C PRO A 19 -5.09 1.93 24.06
N ALA A 20 -5.10 2.46 25.27
CA ALA A 20 -5.61 3.81 25.51
C ALA A 20 -4.89 4.78 24.55
N PRO A 21 -5.50 5.94 24.21
CA PRO A 21 -4.78 6.98 23.49
C PRO A 21 -3.42 7.15 24.13
N GLY A 22 -2.36 6.93 23.37
CA GLY A 22 -0.98 6.99 23.87
C GLY A 22 -0.64 8.38 24.38
N PRO A 23 0.50 8.55 25.07
CA PRO A 23 1.05 9.87 25.35
C PRO A 23 1.16 10.65 24.03
N PRO A 24 1.11 11.99 24.06
CA PRO A 24 1.29 12.80 22.86
C PRO A 24 2.58 12.36 22.16
N LEU A 25 2.51 12.30 20.83
CA LEU A 25 3.65 11.93 19.97
C LEU A 25 4.90 12.69 20.41
N PRO A 26 6.08 12.05 20.48
CA PRO A 26 7.32 12.76 20.74
C PRO A 26 7.46 13.95 19.76
N PRO A 27 8.05 15.09 20.18
CA PRO A 27 8.16 16.29 19.34
C PRO A 27 8.83 16.05 17.97
N ALA A 28 9.68 15.03 17.83
CA ALA A 28 10.28 14.62 16.57
C ALA A 28 9.30 13.87 15.64
N ILE A 29 8.21 13.36 16.19
CA ILE A 29 7.15 12.63 15.46
C ILE A 29 5.90 13.51 15.33
N ALA A 30 5.73 14.48 16.22
CA ALA A 30 4.72 15.52 16.08
C ALA A 30 5.23 16.52 15.01
N SER A 31 4.96 16.23 13.74
CA SER A 31 4.96 17.26 12.71
C SER A 31 4.14 18.46 13.21
N ALA A 32 4.57 19.69 12.94
CA ALA A 32 3.81 20.89 13.31
C ALA A 32 2.40 20.71 12.73
N ALA A 33 1.47 20.32 13.55
CA ALA A 33 0.14 19.89 13.14
C ALA A 33 -0.56 21.06 12.43
N VAL A 34 -0.61 20.98 11.11
CA VAL A 34 -1.57 21.77 10.34
C VAL A 34 -2.96 21.31 10.82
N PRO A 35 -3.85 22.21 11.24
CA PRO A 35 -5.17 21.81 11.72
C PRO A 35 -5.85 20.88 10.72
N ALA A 36 -6.39 19.75 11.19
CA ALA A 36 -7.02 18.72 10.34
C ALA A 36 -8.09 19.29 9.41
N SER A 37 -8.82 20.33 9.87
CA SER A 37 -9.79 21.09 9.07
C SER A 37 -9.16 21.90 7.93
N GLU A 38 -7.90 22.28 8.02
CA GLU A 38 -7.17 23.01 6.98
C GLU A 38 -6.53 22.04 5.99
N VAL A 39 -6.03 20.89 6.48
CA VAL A 39 -5.49 19.80 5.67
C VAL A 39 -6.60 19.14 4.85
N ALA A 40 -7.74 18.81 5.45
CA ALA A 40 -8.88 18.21 4.75
C ALA A 40 -9.47 19.10 3.63
N ARG A 41 -9.33 20.42 3.74
CA ARG A 41 -9.76 21.37 2.71
C ARG A 41 -8.73 21.56 1.59
N ARG A 42 -7.50 21.07 1.77
CA ARG A 42 -6.38 21.32 0.83
C ARG A 42 -5.73 20.05 0.28
N SER A 43 -6.09 18.84 0.79
CA SER A 43 -5.52 17.63 0.23
C SER A 43 -5.98 17.43 -1.20
N PRO A 44 -5.09 17.52 -2.19
CA PRO A 44 -5.44 17.21 -3.56
C PRO A 44 -5.59 15.69 -3.74
N ILE A 45 -5.03 14.89 -2.84
CA ILE A 45 -4.93 13.43 -2.99
C ILE A 45 -6.17 12.73 -2.45
N THR A 46 -6.73 11.85 -3.26
CA THR A 46 -8.00 11.15 -2.98
C THR A 46 -7.82 9.67 -2.68
N HIS A 47 -6.83 9.01 -3.31
CA HIS A 47 -6.61 7.57 -3.17
C HIS A 47 -5.25 7.14 -3.74
N VAL A 48 -4.81 5.93 -3.39
CA VAL A 48 -3.74 5.22 -4.11
C VAL A 48 -4.33 4.63 -5.38
N ARG A 49 -3.71 4.91 -6.53
CA ARG A 49 -4.21 4.50 -7.83
C ARG A 49 -3.63 3.17 -8.29
N TYR A 50 -2.31 3.07 -8.39
CA TYR A 50 -1.62 1.86 -8.79
C TYR A 50 -0.16 1.83 -8.32
N VAL A 51 0.45 0.66 -8.41
CA VAL A 51 1.89 0.47 -8.29
C VAL A 51 2.47 0.02 -9.63
N ALA A 52 3.64 0.50 -9.98
CA ALA A 52 4.37 0.05 -11.16
C ALA A 52 5.64 -0.70 -10.74
N LEU A 53 5.80 -1.89 -11.29
CA LEU A 53 6.85 -2.84 -10.96
C LEU A 53 7.68 -3.18 -12.21
N ALA A 54 8.98 -3.25 -12.03
CA ALA A 54 9.90 -3.82 -13.01
C ALA A 54 10.28 -5.23 -12.58
N THR A 55 10.17 -6.19 -13.49
CA THR A 55 10.37 -7.62 -13.24
C THR A 55 11.32 -8.23 -14.26
N GLU A 56 12.11 -9.21 -13.84
CA GLU A 56 13.00 -9.95 -14.73
C GLU A 56 12.23 -10.93 -15.62
N ASP A 57 11.17 -11.55 -15.08
CA ASP A 57 10.28 -12.45 -15.81
C ASP A 57 8.85 -11.89 -15.89
N LEU A 58 8.60 -11.09 -16.94
CA LEU A 58 7.29 -10.50 -17.19
C LEU A 58 6.19 -11.57 -17.36
N ALA A 59 6.50 -12.68 -18.03
CA ALA A 59 5.51 -13.72 -18.29
C ALA A 59 5.08 -14.44 -17.00
N ALA A 60 6.03 -14.81 -16.15
CA ALA A 60 5.74 -15.42 -14.85
C ALA A 60 5.00 -14.46 -13.92
N THR A 61 5.38 -13.18 -13.92
CA THR A 61 4.71 -12.15 -13.11
C THR A 61 3.26 -11.94 -13.53
N VAL A 62 3.00 -11.82 -14.82
CA VAL A 62 1.63 -11.68 -15.35
C VAL A 62 0.81 -12.95 -15.06
N ALA A 63 1.38 -14.14 -15.26
CA ALA A 63 0.71 -15.40 -14.98
C ALA A 63 0.33 -15.54 -13.51
N PHE A 64 1.19 -15.12 -12.59
CA PHE A 64 0.89 -15.09 -11.16
C PHE A 64 -0.29 -14.18 -10.84
N TYR A 65 -0.21 -12.91 -11.24
CA TYR A 65 -1.27 -11.94 -10.94
C TYR A 65 -2.60 -12.33 -11.56
N GLN A 66 -2.60 -12.85 -12.79
CA GLN A 66 -3.81 -13.26 -13.49
C GLN A 66 -4.36 -14.61 -13.00
N GLY A 67 -3.51 -15.63 -12.92
CA GLY A 67 -3.96 -17.00 -12.69
C GLY A 67 -4.15 -17.35 -11.22
N ILE A 68 -3.39 -16.73 -10.33
CA ILE A 68 -3.36 -17.09 -8.91
C ILE A 68 -3.87 -15.94 -8.04
N TRP A 69 -3.37 -14.73 -8.25
CA TRP A 69 -3.72 -13.58 -7.41
C TRP A 69 -5.13 -13.05 -7.66
N GLY A 70 -5.63 -13.13 -8.90
CA GLY A 70 -6.99 -12.78 -9.27
C GLY A 70 -7.14 -11.35 -9.82
N LEU A 71 -6.07 -10.77 -10.38
CA LEU A 71 -6.16 -9.61 -11.27
C LEU A 71 -6.39 -10.07 -12.71
N TYR A 72 -6.71 -9.15 -13.62
CA TYR A 72 -6.88 -9.49 -15.03
C TYR A 72 -6.17 -8.45 -15.93
N PRO A 73 -5.65 -8.85 -17.10
CA PRO A 73 -5.01 -7.92 -18.02
C PRO A 73 -6.05 -6.99 -18.67
N VAL A 74 -5.76 -5.70 -18.65
CA VAL A 74 -6.61 -4.65 -19.27
C VAL A 74 -5.98 -4.06 -20.52
N GLY A 75 -4.69 -4.33 -20.74
CA GLY A 75 -3.96 -3.89 -21.94
C GLY A 75 -2.47 -4.17 -21.81
N SER A 76 -1.77 -3.97 -22.90
CA SER A 76 -0.31 -4.05 -22.97
C SER A 76 0.23 -3.07 -24.00
N ASP A 77 1.47 -2.62 -23.77
CA ASP A 77 2.23 -1.83 -24.72
C ASP A 77 3.69 -2.28 -24.71
N GLY A 78 4.12 -2.97 -25.77
CA GLY A 78 5.43 -3.61 -25.80
C GLY A 78 5.65 -4.56 -24.62
N ASP A 79 6.67 -4.29 -23.84
CA ASP A 79 7.04 -5.05 -22.63
C ASP A 79 6.36 -4.52 -21.34
N VAL A 80 5.27 -3.77 -21.48
CA VAL A 80 4.46 -3.26 -20.37
C VAL A 80 3.09 -3.93 -20.38
N VAL A 81 2.62 -4.42 -19.22
CA VAL A 81 1.30 -5.02 -19.04
C VAL A 81 0.57 -4.30 -17.90
N PHE A 82 -0.70 -4.00 -18.11
CA PHE A 82 -1.59 -3.36 -17.15
C PHE A 82 -2.59 -4.38 -16.61
N LEU A 83 -2.71 -4.45 -15.30
CA LEU A 83 -3.54 -5.43 -14.58
C LEU A 83 -4.60 -4.71 -13.72
N GLY A 84 -5.86 -5.07 -13.91
CA GLY A 84 -7.01 -4.49 -13.25
C GLY A 84 -7.58 -5.39 -12.13
N ALA A 85 -8.25 -4.78 -11.17
CA ALA A 85 -9.08 -5.46 -10.18
C ALA A 85 -10.57 -5.30 -10.53
N VAL A 86 -11.35 -6.38 -10.41
CA VAL A 86 -12.75 -6.43 -10.88
C VAL A 86 -13.63 -5.40 -10.17
N GLY A 87 -13.45 -5.23 -8.86
CA GLY A 87 -14.26 -4.31 -8.04
C GLY A 87 -13.77 -2.86 -8.03
N SER A 88 -12.66 -2.54 -8.72
CA SER A 88 -12.10 -1.18 -8.76
C SER A 88 -12.55 -0.41 -9.99
N PRO A 89 -12.92 0.88 -9.87
CA PRO A 89 -13.13 1.77 -11.01
C PRO A 89 -11.82 2.15 -11.71
N GLU A 90 -10.67 1.97 -11.04
CA GLU A 90 -9.36 2.28 -11.62
C GLU A 90 -9.11 1.42 -12.88
N PRO A 91 -8.63 2.01 -13.99
CA PRO A 91 -8.34 1.26 -15.21
C PRO A 91 -7.46 0.06 -14.93
N PHE A 92 -6.41 0.26 -14.12
CA PHE A 92 -5.52 -0.78 -13.63
C PHE A 92 -5.03 -0.44 -12.22
N VAL A 93 -4.56 -1.44 -11.50
CA VAL A 93 -4.03 -1.30 -10.13
C VAL A 93 -2.57 -1.75 -10.02
N VAL A 94 -2.08 -2.48 -11.01
CA VAL A 94 -0.68 -2.87 -11.16
C VAL A 94 -0.26 -2.66 -12.61
N ARG A 95 0.90 -2.03 -12.81
CA ARG A 95 1.61 -1.99 -14.08
C ARG A 95 2.90 -2.78 -13.93
N VAL A 96 3.18 -3.68 -14.85
CA VAL A 96 4.41 -4.47 -14.83
C VAL A 96 5.15 -4.28 -16.14
N ARG A 97 6.45 -4.04 -16.07
CA ARG A 97 7.33 -4.05 -17.26
C ARG A 97 8.48 -5.04 -17.12
N ARG A 98 9.02 -5.47 -18.25
CA ARG A 98 10.28 -6.22 -18.27
C ARG A 98 11.47 -5.31 -17.92
N ALA A 99 12.39 -5.81 -17.12
CA ALA A 99 13.65 -5.15 -16.79
C ALA A 99 14.75 -6.18 -16.51
N ALA A 100 16.00 -5.75 -16.50
CA ALA A 100 17.13 -6.61 -16.12
C ALA A 100 17.20 -6.91 -14.62
N GLU A 101 16.57 -6.07 -13.82
CA GLU A 101 16.51 -6.20 -12.37
C GLU A 101 15.12 -5.79 -11.88
N ARG A 102 14.66 -6.42 -10.80
CA ARG A 102 13.41 -6.01 -10.17
C ARG A 102 13.57 -4.63 -9.51
N ARG A 103 12.55 -3.79 -9.64
CA ARG A 103 12.47 -2.46 -9.03
C ARG A 103 11.03 -2.04 -8.81
N THR A 104 10.83 -1.07 -7.94
CA THR A 104 9.59 -0.29 -7.92
C THR A 104 9.78 0.87 -8.88
N ASP A 105 9.08 0.84 -10.01
CA ASP A 105 9.19 1.93 -10.98
C ASP A 105 8.57 3.21 -10.46
N LEU A 106 7.33 3.13 -9.96
CA LEU A 106 6.65 4.25 -9.33
C LEU A 106 5.48 3.78 -8.45
N ILE A 107 5.03 4.70 -7.59
CA ILE A 107 3.75 4.63 -6.89
C ILE A 107 2.87 5.77 -7.38
N ALA A 108 1.58 5.50 -7.61
CA ALA A 108 0.66 6.47 -8.19
C ALA A 108 -0.51 6.80 -7.27
N PHE A 109 -0.85 8.08 -7.23
CA PHE A 109 -1.96 8.61 -6.45
C PHE A 109 -2.95 9.34 -7.36
N GLY A 110 -4.23 9.26 -7.02
CA GLY A 110 -5.27 10.04 -7.64
C GLY A 110 -5.44 11.40 -6.97
N ALA A 111 -5.66 12.44 -7.77
CA ALA A 111 -6.00 13.77 -7.29
C ALA A 111 -7.44 14.15 -7.66
N SER A 112 -7.94 15.22 -7.03
CA SER A 112 -9.32 15.71 -7.20
C SER A 112 -9.63 16.19 -8.62
N ASP A 113 -8.67 16.90 -9.23
CA ASP A 113 -8.83 17.54 -10.55
C ASP A 113 -7.48 18.00 -11.13
N CYS A 114 -7.49 18.47 -12.38
CA CYS A 114 -6.29 18.96 -13.06
C CYS A 114 -5.69 20.22 -12.39
N ALA A 115 -6.50 21.10 -11.80
CA ALA A 115 -5.97 22.30 -11.14
C ALA A 115 -5.18 21.94 -9.88
N ALA A 116 -5.58 20.87 -9.17
CA ALA A 116 -4.82 20.32 -8.06
C ALA A 116 -3.48 19.75 -8.52
N ILE A 117 -3.41 19.11 -9.71
CA ILE A 117 -2.18 18.63 -10.33
C ILE A 117 -1.21 19.78 -10.59
N ASP A 118 -1.68 20.83 -11.29
CA ASP A 118 -0.87 22.00 -11.63
C ASP A 118 -0.36 22.73 -10.37
N GLY A 119 -1.25 22.92 -9.39
CA GLY A 119 -0.92 23.56 -8.13
C GLY A 119 0.12 22.78 -7.31
N LEU A 120 -0.01 21.46 -7.24
CA LEU A 120 0.92 20.61 -6.51
C LEU A 120 2.29 20.54 -7.20
N ALA A 121 2.32 20.41 -8.54
CA ALA A 121 3.56 20.41 -9.31
C ALA A 121 4.32 21.75 -9.16
N ALA A 122 3.61 22.87 -9.26
CA ALA A 122 4.21 24.20 -9.05
C ALA A 122 4.75 24.37 -7.62
N TRP A 123 4.02 23.90 -6.60
CA TRP A 123 4.46 24.00 -5.21
C TRP A 123 5.72 23.15 -4.96
N LEU A 124 5.70 21.86 -5.35
CA LEU A 124 6.86 20.98 -5.24
C LEU A 124 8.08 21.56 -5.96
N GLY A 125 7.91 22.06 -7.18
CA GLY A 125 8.99 22.69 -7.96
C GLY A 125 9.53 23.93 -7.29
N SER A 126 8.68 24.80 -6.71
CA SER A 126 9.10 26.02 -5.98
C SER A 126 9.92 25.70 -4.73
N ASP A 127 9.67 24.57 -4.10
CA ASP A 127 10.42 24.09 -2.93
C ASP A 127 11.66 23.24 -3.31
N GLY A 128 11.97 23.16 -4.61
CA GLY A 128 13.17 22.48 -5.12
C GLY A 128 13.05 20.96 -5.25
N VAL A 129 11.83 20.41 -5.14
CA VAL A 129 11.61 18.99 -5.38
C VAL A 129 11.81 18.68 -6.86
N ARG A 130 12.52 17.61 -7.16
CA ARG A 130 12.86 17.22 -8.53
C ARG A 130 11.63 16.71 -9.27
N ILE A 131 11.14 17.50 -10.23
CA ILE A 131 10.09 17.09 -11.16
C ILE A 131 10.72 16.21 -12.25
N ALA A 132 10.15 15.02 -12.44
CA ALA A 132 10.60 14.04 -13.45
C ALA A 132 9.83 14.18 -14.76
N ALA A 133 8.55 14.56 -14.69
CA ALA A 133 7.72 14.89 -15.84
C ALA A 133 6.75 15.99 -15.43
N GLU A 134 6.71 17.06 -16.22
CA GLU A 134 5.78 18.19 -16.01
C GLU A 134 4.31 17.74 -16.21
N PRO A 135 3.34 18.49 -15.65
CA PRO A 135 1.93 18.24 -15.87
C PRO A 135 1.57 18.12 -17.36
N GLY A 136 0.88 17.03 -17.71
CA GLY A 136 0.50 16.74 -19.08
C GLY A 136 -0.41 15.53 -19.22
N GLY A 137 -0.80 15.23 -20.45
CA GLY A 137 -1.61 14.05 -20.76
C GLY A 137 -0.82 12.75 -20.49
N LEU A 138 -1.48 11.79 -19.84
CA LEU A 138 -0.93 10.47 -19.59
C LEU A 138 -1.34 9.50 -20.69
N GLY A 139 -0.44 8.58 -21.02
CA GLY A 139 -0.71 7.44 -21.90
C GLY A 139 -1.29 6.25 -21.12
N GLY A 140 -1.56 5.16 -21.86
CA GLY A 140 -2.04 3.91 -21.28
C GLY A 140 -3.54 3.88 -21.01
N PRO A 141 -4.03 2.78 -20.39
CA PRO A 141 -5.44 2.62 -20.13
C PRO A 141 -6.01 3.71 -19.23
N GLY A 142 -7.11 4.33 -19.67
CA GLY A 142 -7.78 5.41 -18.95
C GLY A 142 -7.25 6.80 -19.25
N GLY A 143 -6.04 6.96 -19.79
CA GLY A 143 -5.45 8.27 -20.05
C GLY A 143 -5.38 9.11 -18.77
N GLY A 144 -5.79 10.36 -18.89
CA GLY A 144 -5.82 11.32 -17.77
C GLY A 144 -4.77 12.41 -17.90
N TYR A 145 -4.66 13.22 -16.85
CA TYR A 145 -3.72 14.32 -16.74
C TYR A 145 -2.91 14.18 -15.44
N GLY A 146 -1.59 14.30 -15.50
CA GLY A 146 -0.76 14.07 -14.34
C GLY A 146 0.68 14.55 -14.51
N PHE A 147 1.45 14.42 -13.44
CA PHE A 147 2.87 14.73 -13.42
C PHE A 147 3.63 13.70 -12.58
N ARG A 148 4.97 13.73 -12.66
CA ARG A 148 5.83 12.83 -11.90
C ARG A 148 6.96 13.59 -11.24
N PHE A 149 7.31 13.18 -10.03
CA PHE A 149 8.41 13.76 -9.25
C PHE A 149 9.11 12.68 -8.43
N PHE A 150 10.27 13.01 -7.87
CA PHE A 150 10.98 12.13 -6.93
C PHE A 150 10.69 12.57 -5.50
N ASP A 151 10.26 11.61 -4.66
CA ASP A 151 10.16 11.85 -3.22
C ASP A 151 11.56 11.99 -2.57
N PRO A 152 11.66 12.33 -1.27
CA PRO A 152 12.96 12.50 -0.59
C PRO A 152 13.88 11.28 -0.64
N ASP A 153 13.32 10.08 -0.77
CA ASP A 153 14.11 8.83 -0.87
C ASP A 153 14.44 8.44 -2.33
N GLY A 154 14.07 9.28 -3.30
CA GLY A 154 14.32 9.06 -4.71
C GLY A 154 13.32 8.11 -5.39
N ARG A 155 12.15 7.83 -4.80
CA ARG A 155 11.09 7.08 -5.48
C ARG A 155 10.38 7.99 -6.47
N LEU A 156 10.10 7.44 -7.64
CA LEU A 156 9.24 8.12 -8.60
C LEU A 156 7.78 8.01 -8.13
N VAL A 157 7.13 9.16 -8.05
CA VAL A 157 5.73 9.29 -7.65
C VAL A 157 4.96 9.93 -8.79
N GLU A 158 3.81 9.36 -9.16
CA GLU A 158 2.86 9.94 -10.10
C GLU A 158 1.65 10.46 -9.35
N VAL A 159 1.19 11.65 -9.71
CA VAL A 159 -0.11 12.17 -9.27
C VAL A 159 -0.93 12.51 -10.51
N SER A 160 -2.17 11.98 -10.57
CA SER A 160 -3.01 12.09 -11.76
C SER A 160 -4.49 12.30 -11.44
N ALA A 161 -5.17 13.01 -12.36
CA ALA A 161 -6.60 13.31 -12.34
C ALA A 161 -7.22 13.02 -13.71
N ASP A 162 -8.55 13.09 -13.80
CA ASP A 162 -9.32 12.90 -15.03
C ASP A 162 -9.03 11.59 -15.77
N VAL A 163 -8.59 10.57 -15.01
CA VAL A 163 -8.39 9.22 -15.54
C VAL A 163 -9.76 8.56 -15.73
N ALA A 164 -10.05 8.10 -16.93
CA ALA A 164 -11.32 7.48 -17.25
C ALA A 164 -11.52 6.18 -16.46
N ALA A 165 -12.58 6.13 -15.67
CA ALA A 165 -12.94 4.92 -14.95
C ALA A 165 -13.32 3.79 -15.92
N LYS A 166 -12.91 2.55 -15.61
CA LYS A 166 -13.41 1.38 -16.30
C LYS A 166 -14.74 0.90 -15.68
N PRO A 167 -15.54 0.10 -16.39
CA PRO A 167 -16.63 -0.62 -15.77
C PRO A 167 -16.13 -1.52 -14.65
N PHE A 168 -16.83 -1.50 -13.53
CA PHE A 168 -16.56 -2.37 -12.37
C PHE A 168 -17.86 -2.95 -11.84
N ARG A 169 -17.77 -3.99 -11.05
CA ARG A 169 -18.92 -4.66 -10.44
C ARG A 169 -18.60 -5.11 -9.03
N GLU A 170 -19.63 -5.41 -8.28
CA GLU A 170 -19.51 -6.11 -7.01
C GLU A 170 -18.87 -7.50 -7.21
N ILE A 171 -18.07 -7.90 -6.24
CA ILE A 171 -17.48 -9.23 -6.20
C ILE A 171 -18.55 -10.21 -5.71
N GLU A 172 -18.83 -11.24 -6.52
CA GLU A 172 -19.79 -12.27 -6.17
C GLU A 172 -19.25 -13.16 -5.03
N PRO A 173 -20.13 -13.73 -4.18
CA PRO A 173 -19.73 -14.69 -3.18
C PRO A 173 -18.98 -15.89 -3.78
N GLY A 174 -17.81 -16.19 -3.25
CA GLY A 174 -16.97 -17.31 -3.70
C GLY A 174 -15.96 -16.98 -4.80
N GLU A 175 -15.98 -15.78 -5.38
CA GLU A 175 -14.98 -15.38 -6.39
C GLU A 175 -13.57 -15.20 -5.79
N SER A 176 -13.49 -14.65 -4.59
CA SER A 176 -12.24 -14.48 -3.85
C SER A 176 -11.12 -13.79 -4.66
N VAL A 177 -11.44 -12.66 -5.25
CA VAL A 177 -10.50 -11.84 -6.05
C VAL A 177 -10.35 -10.46 -5.42
N PRO A 178 -9.22 -9.76 -5.66
CA PRO A 178 -9.04 -8.39 -5.19
C PRO A 178 -10.14 -7.45 -5.70
N ARG A 179 -10.76 -6.69 -4.79
CA ARG A 179 -11.71 -5.64 -5.15
C ARG A 179 -11.01 -4.34 -5.50
N LYS A 180 -9.87 -4.05 -4.87
CA LYS A 180 -9.05 -2.85 -5.10
C LYS A 180 -7.62 -3.05 -4.61
N LEU A 181 -6.73 -2.16 -5.02
CA LEU A 181 -5.49 -1.89 -4.31
C LEU A 181 -5.86 -1.21 -2.98
N SER A 182 -5.45 -1.79 -1.85
CA SER A 182 -5.77 -1.29 -0.51
C SER A 182 -4.78 -0.21 -0.09
N HIS A 183 -3.52 -0.59 0.02
CA HIS A 183 -2.44 0.28 0.45
C HIS A 183 -1.09 -0.15 -0.10
N ILE A 184 -0.14 0.76 -0.04
CA ILE A 184 1.27 0.52 -0.38
C ILE A 184 2.10 0.79 0.88
N VAL A 185 3.08 -0.05 1.13
CA VAL A 185 4.05 0.17 2.21
C VAL A 185 5.44 0.33 1.61
N VAL A 186 6.11 1.41 2.01
CA VAL A 186 7.47 1.72 1.60
C VAL A 186 8.40 1.78 2.81
N ASN A 187 9.68 1.51 2.57
CA ASN A 187 10.72 1.72 3.59
C ASN A 187 11.41 3.05 3.34
N SER A 188 11.82 3.70 4.42
CA SER A 188 12.58 4.95 4.41
C SER A 188 13.69 4.92 5.46
N PRO A 189 14.91 5.37 5.14
CA PRO A 189 15.94 5.58 6.16
C PRO A 189 15.61 6.76 7.08
N ASP A 190 14.72 7.66 6.66
CA ASP A 190 14.17 8.76 7.46
C ASP A 190 12.63 8.73 7.39
N ALA A 191 12.02 7.75 8.05
CA ALA A 191 10.57 7.60 8.05
C ALA A 191 9.83 8.84 8.59
N PRO A 192 10.25 9.51 9.68
CA PRO A 192 9.61 10.74 10.13
C PRO A 192 9.70 11.89 9.11
N GLY A 193 10.84 12.07 8.46
CA GLY A 193 11.00 13.09 7.40
C GLY A 193 10.12 12.81 6.19
N LEU A 194 10.00 11.55 5.79
CA LEU A 194 9.11 11.15 4.69
C LEU A 194 7.63 11.32 5.06
N VAL A 195 7.24 11.03 6.31
CA VAL A 195 5.88 11.30 6.83
C VAL A 195 5.59 12.80 6.70
N ALA A 196 6.48 13.66 7.21
CA ALA A 196 6.30 15.12 7.13
C ALA A 196 6.18 15.62 5.69
N PHE A 197 6.91 15.01 4.75
CA PHE A 197 6.82 15.31 3.33
C PHE A 197 5.40 15.02 2.78
N TYR A 198 4.88 13.82 3.00
CA TYR A 198 3.56 13.43 2.50
C TYR A 198 2.42 14.15 3.22
N GLU A 199 2.56 14.46 4.51
CA GLU A 199 1.60 15.33 5.20
C GLU A 199 1.58 16.74 4.59
N ARG A 200 2.76 17.34 4.36
CA ARG A 200 2.88 18.70 3.85
C ARG A 200 2.31 18.85 2.44
N TYR A 201 2.75 18.03 1.50
CA TYR A 201 2.44 18.22 0.08
C TYR A 201 1.17 17.48 -0.36
N PHE A 202 0.93 16.30 0.17
CA PHE A 202 -0.22 15.49 -0.19
C PHE A 202 -1.40 15.68 0.74
N GLY A 203 -1.20 16.31 1.89
CA GLY A 203 -2.21 16.42 2.92
C GLY A 203 -2.65 15.06 3.46
N LEU A 204 -1.77 14.06 3.39
CA LEU A 204 -2.06 12.79 4.05
C LEU A 204 -2.15 13.02 5.55
N ARG A 205 -2.98 12.24 6.22
CA ARG A 205 -3.20 12.35 7.65
C ARG A 205 -2.64 11.15 8.36
N LEU A 206 -1.91 11.40 9.43
CA LEU A 206 -1.40 10.34 10.29
C LEU A 206 -2.57 9.62 10.96
N SER A 207 -2.61 8.31 10.83
CA SER A 207 -3.57 7.45 11.51
C SER A 207 -2.99 6.88 12.79
N ASP A 208 -1.84 6.23 12.70
CA ASP A 208 -1.18 5.61 13.86
C ASP A 208 0.33 5.49 13.61
N TRP A 209 1.08 5.17 14.68
CA TRP A 209 2.45 4.69 14.65
C TRP A 209 2.56 3.31 15.29
N LEU A 210 3.48 2.49 14.79
CA LEU A 210 4.01 1.32 15.48
C LEU A 210 5.36 1.71 16.09
N GLU A 211 5.36 2.21 17.34
CA GLU A 211 6.53 2.86 17.97
C GLU A 211 7.19 3.85 17.02
N ASP A 212 8.51 3.78 16.85
CA ASP A 212 9.31 4.57 15.90
C ASP A 212 9.58 3.80 14.58
N ARG A 213 8.91 2.66 14.37
CA ARG A 213 9.22 1.71 13.28
C ARG A 213 8.38 1.91 12.03
N MET A 214 7.12 2.32 12.20
CA MET A 214 6.21 2.41 11.05
C MET A 214 5.09 3.41 11.28
N ALA A 215 4.87 4.31 10.34
CA ALA A 215 3.75 5.24 10.30
C ALA A 215 2.67 4.77 9.33
N PHE A 216 1.41 5.04 9.65
CA PHE A 216 0.26 4.75 8.82
C PHE A 216 -0.44 6.05 8.43
N LEU A 217 -0.55 6.32 7.13
CA LEU A 217 -1.07 7.57 6.57
C LEU A 217 -2.30 7.29 5.70
N ARG A 218 -3.29 8.17 5.79
CA ARG A 218 -4.55 8.06 5.02
C ARG A 218 -4.80 9.26 4.15
N CYS A 219 -5.43 9.03 2.99
CA CYS A 219 -6.02 10.06 2.13
C CYS A 219 -7.53 9.87 1.93
N SER A 220 -8.11 8.89 2.59
CA SER A 220 -9.54 8.55 2.55
C SER A 220 -10.02 8.13 3.94
N ALA A 221 -11.22 7.58 4.03
CA ALA A 221 -11.73 7.01 5.28
C ALA A 221 -11.04 5.69 5.68
N ASP A 222 -10.31 5.03 4.80
CA ASP A 222 -9.55 3.84 5.16
C ASP A 222 -8.39 4.23 6.11
N HIS A 223 -8.13 3.41 7.13
CA HIS A 223 -7.12 3.71 8.15
C HIS A 223 -5.77 4.09 7.54
N HIS A 224 -5.37 3.44 6.46
CA HIS A 224 -4.17 3.85 5.73
C HIS A 224 -4.27 3.50 4.25
N SER A 225 -3.64 4.34 3.45
CA SER A 225 -3.42 4.15 2.01
C SER A 225 -1.94 4.04 1.70
N LEU A 226 -1.11 4.68 2.53
CA LEU A 226 0.34 4.60 2.51
C LEU A 226 0.84 4.30 3.92
N ALA A 227 1.78 3.37 4.07
CA ALA A 227 2.53 3.24 5.30
C ALA A 227 4.03 3.34 5.02
N ILE A 228 4.77 3.87 5.99
CA ILE A 228 6.19 4.15 5.88
C ILE A 228 6.92 3.44 7.02
N ALA A 229 7.68 2.42 6.69
CA ALA A 229 8.50 1.67 7.64
C ALA A 229 9.94 2.17 7.65
N THR A 230 10.60 2.13 8.79
CA THR A 230 12.03 2.42 8.91
C THR A 230 12.85 1.32 8.24
N GLY A 231 13.73 1.69 7.31
CA GLY A 231 14.57 0.74 6.58
C GLY A 231 15.23 1.34 5.33
N PRO A 232 16.01 0.57 4.59
CA PRO A 232 16.56 1.02 3.31
C PRO A 232 15.43 1.43 2.35
N ALA A 233 15.60 2.55 1.63
CA ALA A 233 14.60 3.04 0.68
C ALA A 233 14.18 1.94 -0.30
N GLY A 234 12.87 1.69 -0.40
CA GLY A 234 12.33 0.63 -1.27
C GLY A 234 10.84 0.38 -1.06
N LEU A 235 10.33 -0.58 -1.82
CA LEU A 235 8.99 -1.13 -1.62
C LEU A 235 9.06 -2.23 -0.55
N ASN A 236 8.24 -2.09 0.48
CA ASN A 236 8.06 -3.12 1.49
C ASN A 236 7.06 -4.17 0.97
N HIS A 237 5.82 -3.76 0.71
CA HIS A 237 4.81 -4.62 0.10
C HIS A 237 3.67 -3.82 -0.54
N VAL A 238 2.83 -4.54 -1.26
CA VAL A 238 1.60 -4.02 -1.88
C VAL A 238 0.43 -4.86 -1.39
N SER A 239 -0.61 -4.20 -0.90
CA SER A 239 -1.78 -4.85 -0.31
C SER A 239 -3.02 -4.73 -1.18
N PHE A 240 -3.77 -5.83 -1.28
CA PHE A 240 -5.00 -5.93 -2.06
C PHE A 240 -6.16 -6.34 -1.18
N GLU A 241 -7.23 -5.56 -1.21
CA GLU A 241 -8.42 -5.81 -0.41
C GLU A 241 -9.33 -6.85 -1.05
N LEU A 242 -9.71 -7.87 -0.26
CA LEU A 242 -10.79 -8.79 -0.58
C LEU A 242 -12.07 -8.36 0.14
N ARG A 243 -13.23 -8.82 -0.34
CA ARG A 243 -14.53 -8.35 0.10
C ARG A 243 -14.79 -8.55 1.60
N ASP A 244 -14.48 -9.73 2.10
CA ASP A 244 -14.71 -10.12 3.50
C ASP A 244 -13.75 -11.24 3.94
N ILE A 245 -13.86 -11.68 5.20
CA ILE A 245 -12.98 -12.70 5.78
C ILE A 245 -13.13 -14.06 5.08
N ASP A 246 -14.31 -14.46 4.64
CA ASP A 246 -14.50 -15.73 3.94
C ASP A 246 -13.79 -15.71 2.58
N GLU A 247 -13.96 -14.64 1.80
CA GLU A 247 -13.26 -14.46 0.54
C GLU A 247 -11.74 -14.35 0.70
N TYR A 248 -11.29 -13.66 1.75
CA TYR A 248 -9.88 -13.58 2.11
C TYR A 248 -9.30 -14.98 2.43
N MET A 249 -10.00 -15.79 3.22
CA MET A 249 -9.55 -17.16 3.55
C MET A 249 -9.57 -18.08 2.31
N ARG A 250 -10.53 -17.91 1.40
CA ARG A 250 -10.56 -18.62 0.11
C ARG A 250 -9.35 -18.25 -0.75
N GLY A 251 -9.02 -16.96 -0.82
CA GLY A 251 -7.83 -16.44 -1.52
C GLY A 251 -6.53 -17.00 -0.93
N THR A 252 -6.40 -16.94 0.39
CA THR A 252 -5.26 -17.51 1.11
C THR A 252 -5.13 -19.02 0.84
N GLY A 253 -6.24 -19.77 0.90
CA GLY A 253 -6.25 -21.19 0.56
C GLY A 253 -5.91 -21.46 -0.91
N ARG A 254 -6.29 -20.57 -1.85
CA ARG A 254 -5.87 -20.66 -3.25
C ARG A 254 -4.35 -20.51 -3.38
N MET A 255 -3.74 -19.53 -2.72
CA MET A 255 -2.30 -19.34 -2.70
C MET A 255 -1.58 -20.60 -2.22
N VAL A 256 -2.01 -21.17 -1.09
CA VAL A 256 -1.43 -22.40 -0.53
C VAL A 256 -1.55 -23.58 -1.51
N ARG A 257 -2.71 -23.78 -2.14
CA ARG A 257 -2.90 -24.86 -3.14
C ARG A 257 -2.01 -24.71 -4.37
N HIS A 258 -1.59 -23.50 -4.70
CA HIS A 258 -0.65 -23.22 -5.79
C HIS A 258 0.82 -23.18 -5.33
N GLY A 259 1.12 -23.62 -4.10
CA GLY A 259 2.49 -23.72 -3.60
C GLY A 259 3.04 -22.46 -2.94
N HIS A 260 2.22 -21.42 -2.76
CA HIS A 260 2.61 -20.19 -2.08
C HIS A 260 2.15 -20.22 -0.62
N ALA A 261 2.98 -20.70 0.28
CA ALA A 261 2.70 -20.63 1.71
C ALA A 261 2.74 -19.16 2.19
N PRO A 262 1.88 -18.77 3.15
CA PRO A 262 2.00 -17.46 3.77
C PRO A 262 3.36 -17.29 4.45
N LEU A 263 4.02 -16.16 4.19
CA LEU A 263 5.21 -15.73 4.92
C LEU A 263 4.85 -15.23 6.33
N TRP A 264 3.63 -14.70 6.46
CA TRP A 264 3.02 -14.30 7.73
C TRP A 264 1.50 -14.25 7.56
N GLY A 265 0.79 -14.72 8.57
CA GLY A 265 -0.68 -14.81 8.57
C GLY A 265 -1.19 -16.21 8.23
N PRO A 266 -2.50 -16.41 8.22
CA PRO A 266 -3.58 -15.47 8.53
C PRO A 266 -3.44 -14.85 9.91
N GLY A 267 -3.57 -13.52 10.01
CA GLY A 267 -3.49 -12.78 11.26
C GLY A 267 -4.35 -11.52 11.24
N ARG A 268 -4.34 -10.80 12.37
CA ARG A 268 -5.04 -9.52 12.51
C ARG A 268 -4.16 -8.47 13.18
N HIS A 269 -3.86 -7.39 12.49
CA HIS A 269 -3.08 -6.29 13.06
C HIS A 269 -3.86 -5.50 14.11
N SER A 270 -3.16 -4.89 15.06
CA SER A 270 -3.76 -3.92 15.97
C SER A 270 -3.92 -2.55 15.31
N SER A 271 -2.89 -2.07 14.62
CA SER A 271 -2.97 -0.83 13.86
C SER A 271 -3.75 -1.06 12.57
N GLY A 272 -4.85 -0.35 12.40
CA GLY A 272 -5.76 -0.51 11.25
C GLY A 272 -6.71 -1.69 11.34
N ASP A 273 -6.60 -2.56 12.36
CA ASP A 273 -7.51 -3.67 12.67
C ASP A 273 -7.78 -4.63 11.49
N ASN A 274 -6.92 -4.61 10.46
CA ASN A 274 -7.10 -5.42 9.26
C ASN A 274 -6.62 -6.87 9.44
N VAL A 275 -7.32 -7.76 8.75
CA VAL A 275 -6.91 -9.17 8.58
C VAL A 275 -5.91 -9.24 7.43
N TYR A 276 -4.84 -10.02 7.57
CA TYR A 276 -3.73 -10.03 6.62
C TYR A 276 -3.13 -11.42 6.38
N SER A 277 -2.60 -11.61 5.17
CA SER A 277 -1.63 -12.67 4.83
C SER A 277 -0.63 -12.15 3.81
N TYR A 278 0.65 -12.31 4.10
CA TYR A 278 1.75 -11.92 3.23
C TYR A 278 2.27 -13.13 2.44
N PHE A 279 2.60 -12.91 1.18
CA PHE A 279 3.13 -13.95 0.30
C PHE A 279 4.32 -13.41 -0.50
N ALA A 280 5.25 -14.32 -0.84
CA ALA A 280 6.22 -14.04 -1.89
C ALA A 280 5.52 -14.17 -3.25
N GLY A 281 5.41 -13.08 -3.97
CA GLY A 281 5.03 -13.05 -5.37
C GLY A 281 6.23 -13.31 -6.29
N PRO A 282 6.04 -13.15 -7.60
CA PRO A 282 7.14 -13.25 -8.57
C PRO A 282 8.27 -12.27 -8.24
N ASP A 283 9.50 -12.65 -8.58
CA ASP A 283 10.72 -11.89 -8.25
C ASP A 283 10.81 -11.54 -6.75
N ASN A 284 10.09 -12.28 -5.89
CA ASN A 284 10.00 -12.03 -4.45
C ASN A 284 9.48 -10.64 -4.07
N PHE A 285 8.65 -10.00 -4.90
CA PHE A 285 7.81 -8.91 -4.43
C PHE A 285 6.88 -9.43 -3.33
N VAL A 286 6.84 -8.73 -2.20
CA VAL A 286 5.88 -9.09 -1.16
C VAL A 286 4.52 -8.52 -1.51
N VAL A 287 3.52 -9.40 -1.54
CA VAL A 287 2.12 -9.06 -1.79
C VAL A 287 1.25 -9.51 -0.62
N GLU A 288 0.24 -8.73 -0.30
CA GLU A 288 -0.64 -8.97 0.83
C GLU A 288 -2.10 -9.08 0.36
N TYR A 289 -2.79 -10.12 0.80
CA TYR A 289 -4.25 -10.08 0.88
C TYR A 289 -4.67 -9.47 2.20
N THR A 290 -5.59 -8.51 2.14
CA THR A 290 -6.17 -7.87 3.32
C THR A 290 -7.69 -7.80 3.23
N THR A 291 -8.34 -7.65 4.39
CA THR A 291 -9.76 -7.34 4.51
C THR A 291 -10.05 -6.69 5.87
N ALA A 292 -11.25 -6.15 6.03
CA ALA A 292 -11.73 -5.56 7.28
C ALA A 292 -10.84 -4.42 7.80
N LEU A 293 -10.17 -3.66 6.91
CA LEU A 293 -9.40 -2.49 7.30
C LEU A 293 -10.31 -1.47 8.01
N GLU A 294 -9.86 -0.98 9.16
CA GLU A 294 -10.59 0.03 9.92
C GLU A 294 -10.91 1.26 9.09
N ARG A 295 -12.12 1.77 9.27
CA ARG A 295 -12.57 2.99 8.60
C ARG A 295 -12.74 4.11 9.62
N ILE A 296 -12.09 5.22 9.37
CA ILE A 296 -12.15 6.44 10.16
C ILE A 296 -13.28 7.29 9.58
N ALA A 297 -14.44 7.24 10.23
CA ALA A 297 -15.64 7.96 9.76
C ALA A 297 -15.69 9.41 10.28
N ASP A 298 -15.07 9.67 11.41
CA ASP A 298 -15.02 11.00 12.04
C ASP A 298 -13.54 11.43 12.14
N GLU A 299 -13.14 12.29 11.24
CA GLU A 299 -11.78 12.80 11.15
C GLU A 299 -11.39 13.68 12.33
N ASP A 300 -12.33 14.45 12.84
CA ASP A 300 -12.07 15.39 13.94
C ASP A 300 -11.98 14.65 15.29
N ALA A 301 -12.62 13.49 15.40
CA ALA A 301 -12.56 12.65 16.58
C ALA A 301 -11.38 11.66 16.58
N TRP A 302 -10.69 11.48 15.44
CA TRP A 302 -9.58 10.55 15.36
C TRP A 302 -8.33 11.10 16.05
N VAL A 303 -7.84 10.35 17.02
CA VAL A 303 -6.57 10.63 17.71
C VAL A 303 -5.57 9.54 17.35
N PRO A 304 -4.46 9.87 16.66
CA PRO A 304 -3.40 8.91 16.36
C PRO A 304 -2.87 8.21 17.61
N ARG A 305 -2.59 6.92 17.53
CA ARG A 305 -2.04 6.10 18.61
C ARG A 305 -0.63 5.66 18.29
N VAL A 306 0.14 5.39 19.33
CA VAL A 306 1.41 4.69 19.22
C VAL A 306 1.20 3.28 19.75
N TRP A 307 1.29 2.29 18.84
CA TRP A 307 1.16 0.88 19.18
C TRP A 307 2.51 0.30 19.59
N PRO A 308 2.57 -0.55 20.61
CA PRO A 308 3.80 -1.28 20.93
C PRO A 308 4.20 -2.21 19.77
N ALA A 309 5.49 -2.28 19.46
CA ALA A 309 6.03 -3.20 18.45
C ALA A 309 6.31 -4.58 19.09
N SER A 310 5.29 -5.19 19.65
CA SER A 310 5.37 -6.52 20.27
C SER A 310 4.48 -7.52 19.52
N PRO A 311 4.75 -8.84 19.63
CA PRO A 311 4.04 -9.86 18.88
C PRO A 311 2.51 -9.80 19.03
N GLU A 312 2.01 -9.54 20.25
CA GLU A 312 0.57 -9.48 20.55
C GLU A 312 -0.15 -8.30 19.92
N TYR A 313 0.56 -7.21 19.60
CA TYR A 313 0.02 -6.08 18.85
C TYR A 313 0.24 -6.20 17.36
N ALA A 314 1.30 -6.90 16.95
CA ALA A 314 1.56 -7.18 15.55
C ALA A 314 0.55 -8.18 14.98
N ASP A 315 0.15 -9.19 15.77
CA ASP A 315 -0.88 -10.18 15.43
C ASP A 315 -1.79 -10.46 16.63
N ARG A 316 -2.96 -9.83 16.65
CA ARG A 316 -3.97 -9.99 17.70
C ARG A 316 -4.58 -11.40 17.77
N TRP A 317 -4.48 -12.18 16.70
CA TRP A 317 -4.96 -13.55 16.69
C TRP A 317 -3.91 -14.55 17.21
N GLY A 318 -2.64 -14.13 17.26
CA GLY A 318 -1.55 -14.97 17.77
C GLY A 318 -1.31 -16.21 16.94
N THR A 319 -1.59 -16.16 15.64
CA THR A 319 -1.53 -17.34 14.76
C THR A 319 -0.10 -17.73 14.41
N ALA A 320 0.77 -16.77 14.13
CA ALA A 320 2.21 -16.96 13.93
C ALA A 320 2.90 -15.59 13.79
N GLY A 321 4.14 -15.49 14.26
CA GLY A 321 4.99 -14.34 13.95
C GLY A 321 5.47 -14.35 12.49
N PRO A 322 5.99 -13.22 12.00
CA PRO A 322 6.61 -13.16 10.67
C PRO A 322 7.83 -14.08 10.62
N GLY A 323 7.95 -14.86 9.54
CA GLY A 323 9.15 -15.65 9.27
C GLY A 323 10.36 -14.75 8.97
N GLU A 324 11.57 -15.24 9.23
CA GLU A 324 12.81 -14.51 8.94
C GLU A 324 12.91 -14.11 7.46
N ASP A 325 12.40 -14.93 6.56
CA ASP A 325 12.38 -14.66 5.12
C ASP A 325 11.59 -13.39 4.77
N LEU A 326 10.49 -13.11 5.47
CA LEU A 326 9.66 -11.93 5.20
C LEU A 326 10.45 -10.65 5.44
N PHE A 327 11.15 -10.52 6.57
CA PHE A 327 11.98 -9.35 6.86
C PHE A 327 13.06 -9.13 5.81
N ALA A 328 13.70 -10.21 5.34
CA ALA A 328 14.69 -10.13 4.28
C ALA A 328 14.08 -9.64 2.96
N LEU A 329 12.85 -10.07 2.62
CA LEU A 329 12.17 -9.68 1.39
C LEU A 329 11.70 -8.23 1.41
N TRP A 330 11.24 -7.71 2.55
CA TRP A 330 10.80 -6.32 2.70
C TRP A 330 11.87 -5.29 2.35
N HIS A 331 13.15 -5.65 2.39
CA HIS A 331 14.27 -4.75 2.12
C HIS A 331 14.94 -4.98 0.77
N ARG A 332 14.37 -5.82 -0.10
CA ARG A 332 15.02 -6.25 -1.35
C ARG A 332 14.53 -5.56 -2.62
N THR A 333 13.57 -4.65 -2.55
CA THR A 333 13.02 -4.02 -3.74
C THR A 333 13.35 -2.53 -3.77
N PRO A 334 14.50 -2.14 -4.35
CA PRO A 334 14.88 -0.73 -4.42
C PRO A 334 13.95 0.05 -5.36
N PRO A 335 13.83 1.37 -5.17
CA PRO A 335 13.13 2.22 -6.11
C PRO A 335 13.92 2.37 -7.40
N GLU A 336 13.22 2.66 -8.49
CA GLU A 336 13.85 3.24 -9.68
C GLU A 336 14.24 4.69 -9.37
N THR A 337 15.52 5.01 -9.48
CA THR A 337 16.08 6.30 -9.08
C THR A 337 16.19 7.32 -10.21
N GLY A 338 15.38 7.18 -11.24
CA GLY A 338 15.31 8.14 -12.35
C GLY A 338 16.30 7.89 -13.47
N LEU A 339 16.92 6.71 -13.51
CA LEU A 339 17.69 6.28 -14.66
C LEU A 339 16.78 5.88 -15.83
N TRP A 340 15.51 5.77 -15.55
CA TRP A 340 14.47 5.35 -16.47
C TRP A 340 13.64 6.55 -16.93
N THR A 341 14.08 7.16 -18.01
CA THR A 341 13.41 8.31 -18.62
C THR A 341 13.39 8.14 -20.13
N PRO A 342 12.25 8.35 -20.81
CA PRO A 342 10.95 8.60 -20.18
C PRO A 342 10.41 7.36 -19.48
N ALA A 343 9.71 7.59 -18.35
CA ALA A 343 8.89 6.53 -17.80
C ALA A 343 7.94 6.07 -18.90
N PRO A 344 7.88 4.74 -19.23
CA PRO A 344 6.91 4.32 -20.23
C PRO A 344 5.52 4.68 -19.71
N ILE A 345 4.78 5.26 -20.57
CA ILE A 345 3.38 5.66 -20.53
C ILE A 345 2.81 5.91 -19.15
#